data_11974ca0a6e5a72808e859f93866799c
#
_entry.id   11974ca0a6e5a72808e859f93866799c
#
_cell.length_a   1.000
_cell.length_b   1.000
_cell.length_c   1.000
_cell.angle_alpha   90.00
_cell.angle_beta   90.00
_cell.angle_gamma   90.00
#
_symmetry.space_group_name_H-M   'P 1'
#
loop_
_entity.id
_entity.type
_entity.pdbx_description
1 polymer ?
#
loop_
_entity_poly.entity_id
_entity_poly.type
_entity_poly.pdbx_seq_one_letter_code
_entity_poly.pdbx_strand_id
1 'polypeptide(L)'
;MKIKYFCVCLLVCFCFAGCGKNVALNGKVTFSDTHEPLTVGEIHFSTPTFFARATIRPDGTYVAGLEKVGNGLPPGTYSVTIMYAEITPPENQQQEIGADGFPKPVQPKLLIHPKYKQKETSGLTVTVDKGGGVFNFEVDRPTE
;
A
#
# COMPACT_ATOMS: atom_id res chain seq x y z
N MET A 1 -19.33 -64.38 -25.70
CA MET A 1 -19.85 -63.47 -24.66
C MET A 1 -18.75 -62.50 -24.34
N LYS A 2 -18.83 -61.26 -24.87
CA LYS A 2 -17.76 -60.25 -24.76
C LYS A 2 -18.21 -59.18 -23.74
N ILE A 3 -17.58 -59.15 -22.56
CA ILE A 3 -17.81 -58.18 -21.53
C ILE A 3 -16.98 -56.92 -21.86
N LYS A 4 -17.67 -55.84 -22.19
CA LYS A 4 -17.03 -54.52 -22.41
C LYS A 4 -16.87 -53.84 -21.06
N TYR A 5 -15.64 -53.67 -20.57
CA TYR A 5 -15.31 -52.83 -19.46
C TYR A 5 -15.42 -51.35 -19.86
N PHE A 6 -16.46 -50.70 -19.38
CA PHE A 6 -16.63 -49.26 -19.55
C PHE A 6 -15.83 -48.54 -18.44
N CYS A 7 -14.68 -48.06 -18.81
CA CYS A 7 -13.81 -47.32 -17.88
C CYS A 7 -14.38 -45.89 -17.70
N VAL A 8 -15.11 -45.69 -16.62
CA VAL A 8 -15.58 -44.38 -16.22
C VAL A 8 -14.41 -43.65 -15.56
N CYS A 9 -13.73 -42.80 -16.33
CA CYS A 9 -12.75 -41.84 -15.81
C CYS A 9 -13.50 -40.73 -15.02
N LEU A 10 -13.59 -40.93 -13.70
CA LEU A 10 -14.10 -39.91 -12.80
C LEU A 10 -13.05 -38.80 -12.67
N LEU A 11 -13.21 -37.74 -13.46
CA LEU A 11 -12.41 -36.54 -13.39
C LEU A 11 -12.77 -35.79 -12.10
N VAL A 12 -12.03 -36.07 -11.02
CA VAL A 12 -12.15 -35.32 -9.76
C VAL A 12 -11.53 -33.95 -9.98
N CYS A 13 -12.37 -32.98 -10.31
CA CYS A 13 -12.01 -31.57 -10.36
C CYS A 13 -11.79 -31.10 -8.91
N PHE A 14 -10.54 -31.14 -8.45
CA PHE A 14 -10.15 -30.56 -7.16
C PHE A 14 -10.20 -29.03 -7.30
N CYS A 15 -11.36 -28.45 -7.07
CA CYS A 15 -11.50 -27.03 -6.81
C CYS A 15 -10.82 -26.75 -5.46
N PHE A 16 -9.55 -26.35 -5.50
CA PHE A 16 -8.89 -25.69 -4.38
C PHE A 16 -9.54 -24.31 -4.19
N ALA A 17 -10.72 -24.26 -3.60
CA ALA A 17 -11.22 -23.07 -2.97
C ALA A 17 -10.35 -22.84 -1.72
N GLY A 18 -9.16 -22.30 -1.94
CA GLY A 18 -8.31 -21.82 -0.87
C GLY A 18 -8.97 -20.61 -0.24
N CYS A 19 -9.79 -20.83 0.80
CA CYS A 19 -10.22 -19.80 1.71
C CYS A 19 -8.96 -19.33 2.47
N GLY A 20 -8.17 -18.47 1.85
CA GLY A 20 -6.96 -17.92 2.43
C GLY A 20 -7.36 -16.99 3.57
N LYS A 21 -7.05 -17.40 4.80
CA LYS A 21 -7.15 -16.50 5.96
C LYS A 21 -6.23 -15.31 5.72
N ASN A 22 -6.70 -14.11 6.05
CA ASN A 22 -5.87 -12.93 6.07
C ASN A 22 -4.67 -13.14 7.00
N VAL A 23 -3.52 -12.66 6.61
CA VAL A 23 -2.29 -12.75 7.39
C VAL A 23 -1.81 -11.37 7.79
N ALA A 24 -1.21 -11.25 8.97
CA ALA A 24 -0.73 -9.98 9.48
C ALA A 24 0.37 -9.42 8.54
N LEU A 25 0.23 -8.15 8.20
CA LEU A 25 1.20 -7.41 7.43
C LEU A 25 1.46 -6.08 8.14
N ASN A 26 2.69 -5.88 8.52
CA ASN A 26 3.17 -4.66 9.14
C ASN A 26 4.56 -4.32 8.60
N GLY A 27 5.07 -3.15 8.94
CA GLY A 27 6.39 -2.74 8.54
C GLY A 27 6.65 -1.28 8.84
N LYS A 28 7.68 -0.75 8.19
CA LYS A 28 8.13 0.62 8.33
C LYS A 28 8.40 1.24 6.97
N VAL A 29 8.10 2.51 6.81
CA VAL A 29 8.46 3.33 5.65
C VAL A 29 9.53 4.33 6.08
N THR A 30 10.65 4.35 5.36
CA THR A 30 11.78 5.24 5.62
C THR A 30 12.20 5.95 4.34
N PHE A 31 12.94 7.05 4.48
CA PHE A 31 13.59 7.70 3.33
C PHE A 31 14.84 6.93 2.92
N SER A 32 15.06 6.79 1.60
CA SER A 32 16.20 6.05 1.04
C SER A 32 17.55 6.71 1.31
N ASP A 33 17.58 8.04 1.48
CA ASP A 33 18.79 8.85 1.68
C ASP A 33 19.27 8.87 3.14
N THR A 34 18.36 8.97 4.10
CA THR A 34 18.69 9.16 5.53
C THR A 34 18.27 8.00 6.41
N HIS A 35 17.43 7.07 5.92
CA HIS A 35 16.76 6.01 6.69
C HIS A 35 15.86 6.54 7.83
N GLU A 36 15.60 7.85 7.84
CA GLU A 36 14.64 8.45 8.76
C GLU A 36 13.21 7.97 8.45
N PRO A 37 12.34 7.86 9.46
CA PRO A 37 10.96 7.43 9.23
C PRO A 37 10.15 8.46 8.44
N LEU A 38 9.29 7.99 7.53
CA LEU A 38 8.22 8.80 6.98
C LEU A 38 7.14 8.96 8.06
N THR A 39 6.92 10.20 8.51
CA THR A 39 6.13 10.48 9.72
C THR A 39 4.64 10.65 9.49
N VAL A 40 4.19 10.73 8.22
CA VAL A 40 2.80 10.94 7.84
C VAL A 40 2.50 10.35 6.46
N GLY A 41 1.28 9.87 6.27
CA GLY A 41 0.78 9.33 5.02
C GLY A 41 -0.06 8.08 5.20
N GLU A 42 -0.52 7.54 4.10
CA GLU A 42 -1.18 6.24 4.03
C GLU A 42 -0.47 5.35 3.01
N ILE A 43 -0.18 4.12 3.38
CA ILE A 43 0.30 3.09 2.48
C ILE A 43 -0.86 2.25 1.98
N HIS A 44 -0.96 2.07 0.67
CA HIS A 44 -2.03 1.36 0.00
C HIS A 44 -1.49 0.10 -0.67
N PHE A 45 -2.21 -1.00 -0.52
CA PHE A 45 -1.92 -2.30 -1.13
C PHE A 45 -3.04 -2.66 -2.08
N SER A 46 -2.74 -2.89 -3.34
CA SER A 46 -3.76 -3.12 -4.36
C SER A 46 -3.41 -4.25 -5.32
N THR A 47 -4.46 -5.00 -5.69
CA THR A 47 -4.51 -5.91 -6.83
C THR A 47 -5.69 -5.49 -7.73
N PRO A 48 -5.93 -6.10 -8.89
CA PRO A 48 -7.12 -5.81 -9.69
C PRO A 48 -8.45 -6.00 -8.95
N THR A 49 -8.50 -6.87 -7.95
CA THR A 49 -9.73 -7.27 -7.24
C THR A 49 -9.73 -6.95 -5.76
N PHE A 50 -8.64 -6.37 -5.24
CA PHE A 50 -8.48 -6.19 -3.81
C PHE A 50 -7.74 -4.88 -3.50
N PHE A 51 -8.19 -4.21 -2.44
CA PHE A 51 -7.59 -2.97 -1.95
C PHE A 51 -7.57 -2.96 -0.42
N ALA A 52 -6.43 -2.60 0.16
CA ALA A 52 -6.29 -2.33 1.58
C ALA A 52 -5.36 -1.14 1.80
N ARG A 53 -5.48 -0.53 2.97
CA ARG A 53 -4.65 0.62 3.37
C ARG A 53 -4.24 0.54 4.82
N ALA A 54 -3.19 1.29 5.15
CA ALA A 54 -2.76 1.50 6.53
C ALA A 54 -2.23 2.92 6.70
N THR A 55 -2.52 3.53 7.83
CA THR A 55 -1.95 4.83 8.22
C THR A 55 -0.49 4.63 8.65
N ILE A 56 0.40 5.47 8.14
CA ILE A 56 1.80 5.55 8.57
C ILE A 56 1.83 6.39 9.85
N ARG A 57 2.43 5.83 10.90
CA ARG A 57 2.58 6.50 12.20
C ARG A 57 3.81 7.43 12.20
N PRO A 58 3.92 8.34 13.19
CA PRO A 58 5.06 9.25 13.30
C PRO A 58 6.44 8.58 13.39
N ASP A 59 6.50 7.32 13.81
CA ASP A 59 7.73 6.50 13.83
C ASP A 59 7.98 5.75 12.51
N GLY A 60 7.14 6.00 11.49
CA GLY A 60 7.18 5.36 10.18
C GLY A 60 6.51 4.00 10.13
N THR A 61 6.06 3.43 11.24
CA THR A 61 5.45 2.11 11.27
C THR A 61 4.02 2.13 10.72
N TYR A 62 3.60 1.00 10.16
CA TYR A 62 2.23 0.78 9.70
C TYR A 62 1.76 -0.64 10.02
N VAL A 63 0.46 -0.82 10.11
CA VAL A 63 -0.18 -2.13 10.28
C VAL A 63 -1.35 -2.22 9.30
N ALA A 64 -1.25 -3.08 8.32
CA ALA A 64 -2.26 -3.21 7.28
C ALA A 64 -3.48 -4.01 7.74
N GLY A 65 -4.65 -3.62 7.22
CA GLY A 65 -5.90 -4.32 7.44
C GLY A 65 -6.96 -3.92 6.43
N LEU A 66 -7.87 -4.84 6.12
CA LEU A 66 -8.92 -4.62 5.13
C LEU A 66 -10.06 -3.76 5.67
N GLU A 67 -10.72 -4.23 6.73
CA GLU A 67 -11.87 -3.54 7.35
C GLU A 67 -11.49 -2.90 8.69
N LYS A 68 -10.51 -3.48 9.37
CA LYS A 68 -9.96 -3.01 10.64
C LYS A 68 -8.45 -3.09 10.61
N VAL A 69 -7.80 -2.15 11.28
CA VAL A 69 -6.35 -2.19 11.51
C VAL A 69 -5.98 -3.54 12.14
N GLY A 70 -5.02 -4.23 11.53
CA GLY A 70 -4.53 -5.52 12.02
C GLY A 70 -5.24 -6.76 11.49
N ASN A 71 -6.33 -6.63 10.71
CA ASN A 71 -6.97 -7.79 10.07
C ASN A 71 -6.11 -8.45 8.98
N GLY A 72 -5.01 -7.79 8.59
CA GLY A 72 -4.10 -8.31 7.58
C GLY A 72 -4.66 -8.32 6.16
N LEU A 73 -3.97 -9.05 5.30
CA LEU A 73 -4.25 -9.17 3.87
C LEU A 73 -4.29 -10.64 3.47
N PRO A 74 -5.07 -11.02 2.46
CA PRO A 74 -4.93 -12.33 1.82
C PRO A 74 -3.52 -12.52 1.27
N PRO A 75 -3.00 -13.75 1.23
CA PRO A 75 -1.76 -14.04 0.51
C PRO A 75 -1.87 -13.64 -0.97
N GLY A 76 -0.82 -13.00 -1.51
CA GLY A 76 -0.80 -12.52 -2.89
C GLY A 76 0.27 -11.46 -3.12
N THR A 77 0.41 -11.06 -4.38
CA THR A 77 1.33 -9.98 -4.77
C THR A 77 0.55 -8.69 -4.99
N TYR A 78 0.97 -7.63 -4.32
CA TYR A 78 0.32 -6.33 -4.29
C TYR A 78 1.23 -5.25 -4.89
N SER A 79 0.63 -4.36 -5.67
CA SER A 79 1.24 -3.06 -5.95
C SER A 79 1.06 -2.15 -4.74
N VAL A 80 2.11 -1.41 -4.40
CA VAL A 80 2.12 -0.52 -3.24
C VAL A 80 2.21 0.92 -3.69
N THR A 81 1.37 1.77 -3.13
CA THR A 81 1.42 3.23 -3.33
C THR A 81 1.37 3.94 -1.97
N ILE A 82 1.85 5.18 -1.94
CA ILE A 82 1.84 5.99 -0.72
C ILE A 82 1.14 7.31 -1.02
N MET A 83 0.11 7.59 -0.24
CA MET A 83 -0.76 8.75 -0.39
C MET A 83 -0.65 9.67 0.82
N TYR A 84 -1.01 10.94 0.66
CA TYR A 84 -1.09 11.93 1.74
C TYR A 84 0.22 12.12 2.54
N ALA A 85 1.35 11.76 1.94
CA ALA A 85 2.68 12.03 2.51
C ALA A 85 3.09 13.49 2.25
N GLU A 86 2.38 14.41 2.90
CA GLU A 86 2.54 15.85 2.71
C GLU A 86 2.26 16.60 4.00
N ILE A 87 2.88 17.77 4.17
CA ILE A 87 2.65 18.68 5.29
C ILE A 87 1.97 19.92 4.75
N THR A 88 0.80 20.23 5.27
CA THR A 88 0.15 21.51 5.02
C THR A 88 0.63 22.50 6.07
N PRO A 89 1.28 23.62 5.69
CA PRO A 89 1.63 24.66 6.64
C PRO A 89 0.37 25.18 7.36
N PRO A 90 0.47 25.53 8.65
CA PRO A 90 -0.67 26.08 9.37
C PRO A 90 -1.13 27.40 8.72
N GLU A 91 -2.43 27.58 8.65
CA GLU A 91 -3.13 28.66 7.95
C GLU A 91 -2.78 30.09 8.47
N ASN A 92 -2.17 30.19 9.66
CA ASN A 92 -1.74 31.42 10.30
C ASN A 92 -0.29 31.85 10.00
N GLN A 93 0.44 31.10 9.18
CA GLN A 93 1.74 31.57 8.66
C GLN A 93 1.45 32.49 7.47
N GLN A 94 2.01 33.72 7.52
CA GLN A 94 1.85 34.82 6.57
C GLN A 94 1.51 34.35 5.16
N GLN A 95 0.21 34.33 4.86
CA GLN A 95 -0.25 34.02 3.51
C GLN A 95 0.24 35.12 2.56
N GLU A 96 0.99 34.77 1.54
CA GLU A 96 1.36 35.70 0.49
C GLU A 96 0.09 36.20 -0.18
N ILE A 97 -0.05 37.53 -0.28
CA ILE A 97 -1.14 38.14 -1.02
C ILE A 97 -0.76 38.15 -2.52
N GLY A 98 -1.64 37.62 -3.34
CA GLY A 98 -1.51 37.63 -4.80
C GLY A 98 -1.61 39.04 -5.36
N ALA A 99 -1.23 39.23 -6.61
CA ALA A 99 -1.35 40.50 -7.32
C ALA A 99 -2.81 40.97 -7.48
N ASP A 100 -3.77 40.04 -7.30
CA ASP A 100 -5.21 40.26 -7.28
C ASP A 100 -5.76 40.72 -5.93
N GLY A 101 -4.90 40.83 -4.90
CA GLY A 101 -5.25 41.24 -3.55
C GLY A 101 -5.84 40.11 -2.68
N PHE A 102 -5.89 38.88 -3.18
CA PHE A 102 -6.38 37.71 -2.43
C PHE A 102 -5.22 36.86 -1.88
N PRO A 103 -5.43 36.19 -0.75
CA PRO A 103 -4.45 35.23 -0.23
C PRO A 103 -4.20 34.11 -1.22
N LYS A 104 -2.93 33.81 -1.51
CA LYS A 104 -2.56 32.66 -2.33
C LYS A 104 -2.93 31.34 -1.61
N PRO A 105 -3.44 30.33 -2.33
CA PRO A 105 -3.67 29.02 -1.75
C PRO A 105 -2.37 28.45 -1.19
N VAL A 106 -2.42 27.99 0.06
CA VAL A 106 -1.30 27.30 0.68
C VAL A 106 -1.12 25.94 -0.01
N GLN A 107 0.02 25.75 -0.64
CA GLN A 107 0.34 24.45 -1.27
C GLN A 107 0.94 23.51 -0.23
N PRO A 108 0.43 22.27 -0.10
CA PRO A 108 1.04 21.29 0.76
C PRO A 108 2.45 20.93 0.25
N LYS A 109 3.40 20.84 1.20
CA LYS A 109 4.75 20.38 0.90
C LYS A 109 4.78 18.86 0.83
N LEU A 110 5.08 18.30 -0.34
CA LEU A 110 5.27 16.87 -0.53
C LEU A 110 6.52 16.41 0.23
N LEU A 111 6.42 15.29 0.92
CA LEU A 111 7.54 14.66 1.64
C LEU A 111 8.25 13.61 0.79
N ILE A 112 7.53 12.98 -0.14
CA ILE A 112 8.05 11.92 -1.00
C ILE A 112 7.87 12.28 -2.48
N HIS A 113 8.65 11.63 -3.33
CA HIS A 113 8.55 11.81 -4.78
C HIS A 113 7.14 11.43 -5.29
N PRO A 114 6.49 12.23 -6.16
CA PRO A 114 5.13 12.00 -6.65
C PRO A 114 4.92 10.64 -7.33
N LYS A 115 5.99 9.99 -7.82
CA LYS A 115 5.92 8.66 -8.45
C LYS A 115 5.22 7.63 -7.57
N TYR A 116 5.33 7.73 -6.22
CA TYR A 116 4.73 6.77 -5.30
C TYR A 116 3.21 6.87 -5.17
N LYS A 117 2.59 7.93 -5.70
CA LYS A 117 1.12 8.11 -5.69
C LYS A 117 0.39 7.25 -6.73
N GLN A 118 1.08 6.69 -7.72
CA GLN A 118 0.48 5.91 -8.82
C GLN A 118 1.10 4.51 -8.90
N LYS A 119 0.28 3.49 -9.18
CA LYS A 119 0.74 2.08 -9.27
C LYS A 119 1.78 1.89 -10.38
N GLU A 120 1.58 2.57 -11.50
CA GLU A 120 2.38 2.46 -12.71
C GLU A 120 3.80 3.02 -12.52
N THR A 121 3.96 3.97 -11.62
CA THR A 121 5.23 4.68 -11.41
C THR A 121 5.86 4.41 -10.05
N SER A 122 5.09 3.88 -9.09
CA SER A 122 5.57 3.61 -7.73
C SER A 122 6.77 2.68 -7.69
N GLY A 123 6.76 1.63 -8.51
CA GLY A 123 7.78 0.58 -8.50
C GLY A 123 7.81 -0.26 -7.23
N LEU A 124 6.96 0.04 -6.24
CA LEU A 124 6.88 -0.72 -5.00
C LEU A 124 5.91 -1.90 -5.14
N THR A 125 6.39 -3.08 -4.79
CA THR A 125 5.59 -4.30 -4.76
C THR A 125 5.88 -5.11 -3.51
N VAL A 126 4.92 -5.92 -3.08
CA VAL A 126 5.11 -6.85 -1.97
C VAL A 126 4.40 -8.16 -2.27
N THR A 127 5.05 -9.28 -1.99
CA THR A 127 4.43 -10.61 -2.00
C THR A 127 4.21 -11.05 -0.57
N VAL A 128 2.94 -11.26 -0.24
CA VAL A 128 2.49 -11.68 1.08
C VAL A 128 2.22 -13.17 1.04
N ASP A 129 2.98 -13.94 1.82
CA ASP A 129 2.79 -15.40 1.94
C ASP A 129 1.74 -15.71 3.01
N LYS A 130 1.40 -17.01 3.17
CA LYS A 130 0.47 -17.52 4.18
C LYS A 130 0.92 -17.27 5.63
N GLY A 131 2.19 -16.97 5.86
CA GLY A 131 2.76 -16.64 7.16
C GLY A 131 2.65 -15.16 7.55
N GLY A 132 2.29 -14.30 6.59
CA GLY A 132 2.37 -12.85 6.78
C GLY A 132 3.82 -12.37 6.88
N GLY A 133 4.03 -11.20 7.46
CA GLY A 133 5.41 -10.71 7.67
C GLY A 133 5.54 -9.23 7.95
N VAL A 134 6.80 -8.84 8.10
CA VAL A 134 7.24 -7.45 8.22
C VAL A 134 7.83 -7.01 6.88
N PHE A 135 7.27 -5.97 6.29
CA PHE A 135 7.68 -5.45 4.99
C PHE A 135 8.03 -3.98 5.12
N ASN A 136 9.30 -3.65 4.92
CA ASN A 136 9.79 -2.28 4.98
C ASN A 136 9.92 -1.72 3.57
N PHE A 137 9.63 -0.43 3.42
CA PHE A 137 9.75 0.29 2.16
C PHE A 137 10.65 1.50 2.33
N GLU A 138 11.47 1.75 1.33
CA GLU A 138 12.27 2.95 1.23
C GLU A 138 11.72 3.85 0.12
N VAL A 139 11.64 5.14 0.39
CA VAL A 139 11.07 6.13 -0.54
C VAL A 139 12.01 7.32 -0.72
N ASP A 140 12.00 7.85 -1.93
CA ASP A 140 12.80 9.02 -2.27
C ASP A 140 12.06 10.30 -1.91
N ARG A 141 12.82 11.33 -1.54
CA ARG A 141 12.29 12.70 -1.42
C ARG A 141 11.92 13.26 -2.79
N PRO A 142 11.09 14.32 -2.85
CA PRO A 142 10.85 15.03 -4.10
C PRO A 142 12.18 15.55 -4.67
N THR A 143 12.37 15.45 -5.97
CA THR A 143 13.43 16.18 -6.66
C THR A 143 13.01 17.65 -6.77
N GLU A 144 13.90 18.56 -6.36
CA GLU A 144 13.75 20.01 -6.54
C GLU A 144 13.73 20.38 -8.03
#